data_24ac5dd819ef4701f1accceee9271a4f
#
_entry.id   24ac5dd819ef4701f1accceee9271a4f
#
_cell.length_a   1.000
_cell.length_b   1.000
_cell.length_c   1.000
_cell.angle_alpha   90.00
_cell.angle_beta   90.00
_cell.angle_gamma   90.00
#
_symmetry.space_group_name_H-M   'P 1'
#
loop_
_entity.id
_entity.type
_entity.pdbx_description
1 polymer ?
#
loop_
_entity_poly.entity_id
_entity_poly.type
_entity_poly.pdbx_seq_one_letter_code
_entity_poly.pdbx_strand_id
1 'polypeptide(L)'
;SIVATLLIAGCAYSISASAGNVQIQVLGRDGKPVPEAVVVLYPSAATAATAPSLLQASPTIEQERMRFVPALTVVAPGTTLRFTNQDRWDHHVRGTPVGPAATAGAGGNEGFEMRLAGKQDGQAAQAAETTVRQPGVLLLGCHLHGSMRGHVFVTDSAWTLKTDADGIARFTAVPDGAA
;
A
#
# COMPACT_ATOMS: atom_id res chain seq x y z
N SER A 1 29.66 59.79 -26.38
CA SER A 1 29.22 58.84 -25.38
C SER A 1 28.88 57.52 -26.08
N ILE A 2 29.71 56.48 -25.84
CA ILE A 2 29.52 55.17 -26.40
C ILE A 2 28.89 54.32 -25.27
N VAL A 3 27.67 53.82 -25.48
CA VAL A 3 27.00 52.86 -24.59
C VAL A 3 27.27 51.44 -25.11
N ALA A 4 28.06 50.67 -24.40
CA ALA A 4 28.30 49.25 -24.70
C ALA A 4 27.26 48.42 -23.97
N THR A 5 26.37 47.74 -24.73
CA THR A 5 25.40 46.80 -24.21
C THR A 5 26.07 45.42 -24.11
N LEU A 6 26.27 44.91 -22.88
CA LEU A 6 26.82 43.60 -22.60
C LEU A 6 25.67 42.58 -22.63
N LEU A 7 25.62 41.75 -23.67
CA LEU A 7 24.72 40.59 -23.75
C LEU A 7 25.33 39.43 -22.94
N ILE A 8 24.72 39.09 -21.80
CA ILE A 8 25.05 37.91 -21.04
C ILE A 8 24.24 36.73 -21.63
N ALA A 9 24.88 35.88 -22.40
CA ALA A 9 24.29 34.63 -22.84
C ALA A 9 24.24 33.64 -21.65
N GLY A 10 23.06 33.51 -21.03
CA GLY A 10 22.82 32.53 -19.99
C GLY A 10 22.80 31.12 -20.60
N CYS A 11 23.83 30.31 -20.33
CA CYS A 11 23.85 28.90 -20.66
C CYS A 11 22.90 28.20 -19.71
N ALA A 12 21.70 27.79 -20.18
CA ALA A 12 20.80 26.94 -19.44
C ALA A 12 21.38 25.51 -19.44
N TYR A 13 21.96 25.07 -18.33
CA TYR A 13 22.33 23.68 -18.15
C TYR A 13 21.06 22.87 -17.90
N SER A 14 20.64 22.06 -18.88
CA SER A 14 19.62 21.06 -18.69
C SER A 14 20.25 19.89 -17.93
N ILE A 15 19.89 19.73 -16.66
CA ILE A 15 20.23 18.52 -15.88
C ILE A 15 19.30 17.43 -16.37
N SER A 16 19.82 16.51 -17.18
CA SER A 16 19.08 15.29 -17.53
C SER A 16 18.99 14.41 -16.27
N ALA A 17 17.80 14.27 -15.74
CA ALA A 17 17.55 13.24 -14.71
C ALA A 17 17.68 11.86 -15.39
N SER A 18 18.65 11.07 -14.94
CA SER A 18 18.76 9.67 -15.34
C SER A 18 17.74 8.85 -14.55
N ALA A 19 17.16 7.84 -15.16
CA ALA A 19 16.21 6.95 -14.53
C ALA A 19 16.61 5.51 -14.84
N GLY A 20 16.69 4.68 -13.81
CA GLY A 20 17.11 3.27 -13.91
C GLY A 20 15.96 2.30 -13.70
N ASN A 21 16.21 1.02 -13.99
CA ASN A 21 15.33 -0.07 -13.61
C ASN A 21 15.90 -0.77 -12.39
N VAL A 22 15.06 -1.03 -11.40
CA VAL A 22 15.42 -1.74 -10.17
C VAL A 22 14.64 -3.03 -10.09
N GLN A 23 15.36 -4.16 -9.93
CA GLN A 23 14.75 -5.46 -9.70
C GLN A 23 15.16 -5.95 -8.31
N ILE A 24 14.18 -6.29 -7.49
CA ILE A 24 14.37 -6.81 -6.14
C ILE A 24 13.77 -8.20 -6.07
N GLN A 25 14.57 -9.16 -5.62
CA GLN A 25 14.11 -10.51 -5.33
C GLN A 25 14.02 -10.71 -3.82
N VAL A 26 12.87 -11.17 -3.34
CA VAL A 26 12.63 -11.50 -1.94
C VAL A 26 12.67 -13.03 -1.78
N LEU A 27 13.57 -13.49 -0.93
CA LEU A 27 13.74 -14.90 -0.60
C LEU A 27 13.40 -15.14 0.88
N GLY A 28 12.75 -16.25 1.15
CA GLY A 28 12.54 -16.75 2.49
C GLY A 28 13.84 -17.27 3.13
N ARG A 29 13.79 -17.61 4.41
CA ARG A 29 14.96 -18.18 5.14
C ARG A 29 15.42 -19.53 4.56
N ASP A 30 14.55 -20.22 3.87
CA ASP A 30 14.80 -21.48 3.16
C ASP A 30 15.32 -21.28 1.73
N GLY A 31 15.59 -20.04 1.32
CA GLY A 31 16.06 -19.66 0.00
C GLY A 31 15.00 -19.69 -1.11
N LYS A 32 13.72 -19.95 -0.77
CA LYS A 32 12.65 -19.96 -1.76
C LYS A 32 12.10 -18.57 -2.02
N PRO A 33 11.61 -18.30 -3.24
CA PRO A 33 10.90 -17.07 -3.57
C PRO A 33 9.71 -16.82 -2.62
N VAL A 34 9.54 -15.56 -2.23
CA VAL A 34 8.37 -15.12 -1.44
C VAL A 34 7.46 -14.30 -2.34
N PRO A 35 6.37 -14.86 -2.86
CA PRO A 35 5.37 -14.11 -3.60
C PRO A 35 4.54 -13.22 -2.67
N GLU A 36 3.90 -12.17 -3.23
CA GLU A 36 3.04 -11.23 -2.51
C GLU A 36 3.76 -10.44 -1.38
N ALA A 37 5.09 -10.46 -1.31
CA ALA A 37 5.83 -9.58 -0.41
C ALA A 37 5.74 -8.13 -0.88
N VAL A 38 5.49 -7.20 0.02
CA VAL A 38 5.47 -5.77 -0.30
C VAL A 38 6.89 -5.23 -0.31
N VAL A 39 7.27 -4.63 -1.43
CA VAL A 39 8.55 -3.93 -1.61
C VAL A 39 8.26 -2.45 -1.79
N VAL A 40 8.90 -1.62 -0.98
CA VAL A 40 8.76 -0.17 -1.01
C VAL A 40 10.12 0.46 -1.32
N LEU A 41 10.15 1.37 -2.29
CA LEU A 41 11.31 2.21 -2.54
C LEU A 41 11.02 3.64 -2.08
N TYR A 42 12.03 4.30 -1.55
CA TYR A 42 11.99 5.72 -1.18
C TYR A 42 13.07 6.45 -1.99
N PRO A 43 12.78 6.90 -3.21
CA PRO A 43 13.73 7.66 -4.00
C PRO A 43 14.10 8.96 -3.30
N SER A 44 15.39 9.31 -3.26
CA SER A 44 15.88 10.54 -2.65
C SER A 44 15.46 11.82 -3.41
N ALA A 45 15.21 11.68 -4.72
CA ALA A 45 14.62 12.73 -5.53
C ALA A 45 13.14 12.43 -5.74
N ALA A 46 12.27 13.14 -5.02
CA ALA A 46 10.83 13.05 -5.19
C ALA A 46 10.39 13.72 -6.51
N THR A 47 10.60 13.05 -7.63
CA THR A 47 9.92 13.41 -8.86
C THR A 47 8.60 12.65 -8.90
N ALA A 48 7.51 13.40 -8.91
CA ALA A 48 6.13 12.89 -8.96
C ALA A 48 5.78 12.15 -10.27
N ALA A 49 6.75 11.82 -11.11
CA ALA A 49 6.56 11.26 -12.42
C ALA A 49 6.55 9.73 -12.37
N THR A 50 5.38 9.17 -12.65
CA THR A 50 5.17 7.80 -13.13
C THR A 50 5.63 6.64 -12.24
N ALA A 51 5.48 6.75 -10.93
CA ALA A 51 5.62 5.58 -10.06
C ALA A 51 4.55 4.52 -10.42
N PRO A 52 4.92 3.25 -10.58
CA PRO A 52 3.93 2.19 -10.71
C PRO A 52 3.19 2.08 -9.38
N SER A 53 1.95 2.54 -9.33
CA SER A 53 1.19 2.53 -8.10
C SER A 53 0.25 1.34 -8.05
N LEU A 54 0.43 0.46 -7.06
CA LEU A 54 -0.58 -0.52 -6.66
C LEU A 54 -1.63 0.09 -5.73
N LEU A 55 -1.51 1.39 -5.41
CA LEU A 55 -2.35 2.04 -4.43
C LEU A 55 -3.78 2.18 -4.97
N GLN A 56 -4.71 1.51 -4.34
CA GLN A 56 -6.12 1.55 -4.68
C GLN A 56 -6.77 2.75 -3.99
N ALA A 57 -7.54 3.54 -4.73
CA ALA A 57 -8.21 4.72 -4.19
C ALA A 57 -9.35 4.36 -3.22
N SER A 58 -10.06 3.26 -3.45
CA SER A 58 -11.19 2.80 -2.62
C SER A 58 -11.30 1.27 -2.69
N PRO A 59 -10.40 0.53 -2.03
CA PRO A 59 -10.40 -0.92 -2.07
C PRO A 59 -11.59 -1.50 -1.31
N THR A 60 -12.18 -2.55 -1.88
CA THR A 60 -13.11 -3.42 -1.16
C THR A 60 -12.39 -4.67 -0.70
N ILE A 61 -12.53 -5.00 0.58
CA ILE A 61 -12.03 -6.22 1.21
C ILE A 61 -13.23 -7.08 1.54
N GLU A 62 -13.42 -8.13 0.78
CA GLU A 62 -14.54 -9.04 0.97
C GLU A 62 -14.23 -10.08 2.03
N GLN A 63 -15.24 -10.50 2.77
CA GLN A 63 -15.19 -11.68 3.62
C GLN A 63 -15.94 -12.79 2.90
N GLU A 64 -15.21 -13.73 2.36
CA GLU A 64 -15.73 -14.86 1.60
C GLU A 64 -15.08 -16.16 2.05
N ARG A 65 -15.89 -17.18 2.36
CA ARG A 65 -15.44 -18.50 2.82
C ARG A 65 -14.48 -18.41 4.01
N MET A 66 -14.81 -17.58 4.99
CA MET A 66 -14.00 -17.29 6.17
C MET A 66 -12.59 -16.79 5.86
N ARG A 67 -12.43 -15.98 4.80
CA ARG A 67 -11.18 -15.34 4.40
C ARG A 67 -11.42 -13.87 4.07
N PHE A 68 -10.39 -13.06 4.24
CA PHE A 68 -10.33 -11.72 3.64
C PHE A 68 -9.82 -11.83 2.20
N VAL A 69 -10.53 -11.21 1.27
CA VAL A 69 -10.21 -11.21 -0.16
C VAL A 69 -10.18 -9.77 -0.67
N PRO A 70 -9.01 -9.26 -1.09
CA PRO A 70 -7.69 -9.89 -1.03
C PRO A 70 -7.17 -10.03 0.41
N ALA A 71 -6.26 -11.00 0.63
CA ALA A 71 -5.63 -11.21 1.94
C ALA A 71 -4.63 -10.11 2.31
N LEU A 72 -4.08 -9.41 1.30
CA LEU A 72 -3.20 -8.26 1.45
C LEU A 72 -3.69 -7.11 0.57
N THR A 73 -4.01 -5.99 1.20
CA THR A 73 -4.40 -4.73 0.55
C THR A 73 -3.33 -3.67 0.80
N VAL A 74 -2.88 -2.99 -0.27
CA VAL A 74 -1.87 -1.93 -0.18
C VAL A 74 -2.52 -0.61 -0.58
N VAL A 75 -2.41 0.41 0.29
CA VAL A 75 -3.10 1.69 0.12
C VAL A 75 -2.25 2.89 0.56
N ALA A 76 -2.63 4.08 0.13
CA ALA A 76 -2.07 5.33 0.63
C ALA A 76 -2.74 5.77 1.95
N PRO A 77 -2.08 6.62 2.75
CA PRO A 77 -2.74 7.34 3.84
C PRO A 77 -3.95 8.14 3.35
N GLY A 78 -5.02 8.17 4.15
CA GLY A 78 -6.28 8.81 3.78
C GLY A 78 -7.26 7.93 3.01
N THR A 79 -6.87 6.71 2.64
CA THR A 79 -7.74 5.78 1.92
C THR A 79 -8.88 5.27 2.80
N THR A 80 -10.08 5.24 2.24
CA THR A 80 -11.23 4.58 2.84
C THR A 80 -11.31 3.14 2.38
N LEU A 81 -11.23 2.21 3.33
CA LEU A 81 -11.40 0.78 3.13
C LEU A 81 -12.87 0.42 3.26
N ARG A 82 -13.40 -0.31 2.31
CA ARG A 82 -14.74 -0.87 2.35
C ARG A 82 -14.66 -2.36 2.64
N PHE A 83 -15.38 -2.82 3.66
CA PHE A 83 -15.51 -4.25 3.99
C PHE A 83 -16.91 -4.72 3.62
N THR A 84 -17.02 -5.91 2.99
CA THR A 84 -18.30 -6.54 2.66
C THR A 84 -18.32 -7.98 3.14
N ASN A 85 -19.49 -8.46 3.59
CA ASN A 85 -19.66 -9.85 4.02
C ASN A 85 -20.43 -10.64 2.96
N GLN A 86 -19.76 -11.58 2.29
CA GLN A 86 -20.35 -12.46 1.28
C GLN A 86 -20.79 -13.81 1.88
N ASP A 87 -20.37 -14.11 3.12
CA ASP A 87 -20.75 -15.34 3.81
C ASP A 87 -22.16 -15.22 4.42
N ARG A 88 -22.79 -16.35 4.70
CA ARG A 88 -24.14 -16.42 5.31
C ARG A 88 -24.15 -16.20 6.83
N TRP A 89 -22.97 -16.17 7.46
CA TRP A 89 -22.80 -15.92 8.89
C TRP A 89 -22.15 -14.59 9.17
N ASP A 90 -22.33 -14.11 10.38
CA ASP A 90 -21.78 -12.83 10.82
C ASP A 90 -20.26 -12.87 10.91
N HIS A 91 -19.64 -11.75 10.60
CA HIS A 91 -18.24 -11.50 10.87
C HIS A 91 -18.08 -10.28 11.80
N HIS A 92 -17.05 -10.33 12.64
CA HIS A 92 -16.62 -9.21 13.46
C HIS A 92 -15.17 -8.88 13.07
N VAL A 93 -15.03 -7.97 12.10
CA VAL A 93 -13.73 -7.54 11.59
C VAL A 93 -13.03 -6.70 12.62
N ARG A 94 -11.77 -6.99 12.84
CA ARG A 94 -10.86 -6.21 13.68
C ARG A 94 -9.62 -5.84 12.87
N GLY A 95 -9.26 -4.55 12.85
CA GLY A 95 -7.98 -4.06 12.35
C GLY A 95 -7.11 -3.63 13.53
N THR A 96 -5.96 -4.27 13.69
CA THR A 96 -5.04 -3.98 14.80
C THR A 96 -3.71 -3.48 14.22
N PRO A 97 -3.24 -2.27 14.61
CA PRO A 97 -1.91 -1.80 14.24
C PRO A 97 -0.83 -2.75 14.77
N VAL A 98 0.17 -3.05 13.93
CA VAL A 98 1.29 -3.92 14.31
C VAL A 98 2.63 -3.32 13.86
N GLY A 99 3.72 -3.81 14.47
CA GLY A 99 5.08 -3.32 14.18
C GLY A 99 5.38 -1.96 14.81
N PRO A 100 6.41 -1.23 14.35
CA PRO A 100 6.84 0.04 14.95
C PRO A 100 5.75 1.11 14.98
N ALA A 101 4.84 1.11 14.00
CA ALA A 101 3.72 2.04 13.94
C ALA A 101 2.68 1.81 15.06
N ALA A 102 2.61 0.61 15.65
CA ALA A 102 1.72 0.31 16.78
C ALA A 102 2.14 1.02 18.06
N THR A 103 3.43 1.39 18.19
CA THR A 103 4.02 2.04 19.38
C THR A 103 4.20 3.54 19.24
N ALA A 104 3.87 4.10 18.07
CA ALA A 104 4.16 5.50 17.72
C ALA A 104 3.27 6.56 18.45
N GLY A 105 2.53 6.18 19.48
CA GLY A 105 1.72 7.14 20.26
C GLY A 105 0.61 7.79 19.41
N ALA A 106 0.30 9.06 19.66
CA ALA A 106 -0.84 9.79 19.06
C ALA A 106 -0.76 10.03 17.52
N GLY A 107 0.20 9.45 16.83
CA GLY A 107 0.39 9.61 15.36
C GLY A 107 0.19 8.34 14.54
N GLY A 108 -0.08 7.17 15.15
CA GLY A 108 -0.29 5.91 14.43
C GLY A 108 -1.72 5.72 13.91
N ASN A 109 -1.93 4.66 13.13
CA ASN A 109 -3.30 4.23 12.83
C ASN A 109 -3.97 3.73 14.12
N GLU A 110 -5.19 4.17 14.35
CA GLU A 110 -6.03 3.59 15.38
C GLU A 110 -6.56 2.23 14.92
N GLY A 111 -6.71 1.30 15.88
CA GLY A 111 -7.42 0.06 15.64
C GLY A 111 -8.90 0.32 15.38
N PHE A 112 -9.54 -0.59 14.66
CA PHE A 112 -10.97 -0.51 14.40
C PHE A 112 -11.65 -1.86 14.56
N GLU A 113 -12.95 -1.82 14.85
CA GLU A 113 -13.80 -3.01 14.90
C GLU A 113 -15.13 -2.70 14.18
N MET A 114 -15.64 -3.69 13.47
CA MET A 114 -16.95 -3.59 12.83
C MET A 114 -17.61 -4.96 12.72
N ARG A 115 -18.92 -5.01 12.94
CA ARG A 115 -19.72 -6.21 12.76
C ARG A 115 -20.47 -6.12 11.44
N LEU A 116 -20.43 -7.19 10.66
CA LEU A 116 -21.11 -7.34 9.39
C LEU A 116 -21.97 -8.60 9.47
N ALA A 117 -23.28 -8.42 9.39
CA ALA A 117 -24.22 -9.54 9.39
C ALA A 117 -24.04 -10.42 8.16
N GLY A 118 -24.39 -11.68 8.31
CA GLY A 118 -24.37 -12.66 7.22
C GLY A 118 -25.29 -12.27 6.07
N LYS A 119 -24.82 -12.49 4.86
CA LYS A 119 -25.57 -12.21 3.63
C LYS A 119 -26.80 -13.11 3.53
N GLN A 120 -27.95 -12.48 3.35
CA GLN A 120 -29.22 -13.18 3.10
C GLN A 120 -29.43 -13.38 1.60
N ASP A 121 -30.12 -14.46 1.22
CA ASP A 121 -30.45 -14.75 -0.18
C ASP A 121 -31.32 -13.60 -0.75
N GLY A 122 -30.96 -13.12 -1.94
CA GLY A 122 -31.63 -12.03 -2.61
C GLY A 122 -31.35 -10.62 -2.06
N GLN A 123 -30.50 -10.49 -1.03
CA GLN A 123 -30.10 -9.20 -0.47
C GLN A 123 -28.66 -8.83 -0.83
N ALA A 124 -28.39 -7.53 -0.88
CA ALA A 124 -27.02 -7.04 -1.00
C ALA A 124 -26.21 -7.41 0.24
N ALA A 125 -24.92 -7.69 0.05
CA ALA A 125 -24.01 -7.92 1.16
C ALA A 125 -23.92 -6.67 2.05
N GLN A 126 -23.94 -6.88 3.37
CA GLN A 126 -23.71 -5.78 4.32
C GLN A 126 -22.29 -5.23 4.15
N ALA A 127 -22.16 -3.91 4.24
CA ALA A 127 -20.90 -3.22 4.10
C ALA A 127 -20.66 -2.25 5.26
N ALA A 128 -19.39 -2.05 5.61
CA ALA A 128 -18.93 -1.02 6.51
C ALA A 128 -17.60 -0.44 6.02
N GLU A 129 -17.29 0.77 6.45
CA GLU A 129 -16.13 1.51 5.98
C GLU A 129 -15.29 2.05 7.14
N THR A 130 -14.00 2.18 6.91
CA THR A 130 -13.07 2.86 7.81
C THR A 130 -11.98 3.55 6.99
N THR A 131 -11.40 4.63 7.53
CA THR A 131 -10.33 5.36 6.86
C THR A 131 -9.00 5.12 7.58
N VAL A 132 -7.98 4.69 6.84
CA VAL A 132 -6.61 4.56 7.34
C VAL A 132 -5.84 5.84 7.05
N ARG A 133 -5.19 6.41 8.07
CA ARG A 133 -4.65 7.77 8.00
C ARG A 133 -3.14 7.85 8.00
N GLN A 134 -2.46 6.85 8.53
CA GLN A 134 -1.01 6.88 8.74
C GLN A 134 -0.34 5.67 8.10
N PRO A 135 0.90 5.80 7.60
CA PRO A 135 1.70 4.66 7.17
C PRO A 135 1.83 3.60 8.26
N GLY A 136 1.89 2.35 7.86
CA GLY A 136 2.06 1.23 8.78
C GLY A 136 1.28 -0.01 8.37
N VAL A 137 1.28 -1.01 9.22
CA VAL A 137 0.61 -2.29 8.99
C VAL A 137 -0.57 -2.45 9.95
N LEU A 138 -1.72 -2.84 9.41
CA LEU A 138 -2.86 -3.31 10.17
C LEU A 138 -3.04 -4.81 9.93
N LEU A 139 -3.03 -5.59 11.02
CA LEU A 139 -3.42 -6.98 10.98
C LEU A 139 -4.96 -7.06 11.03
N LEU A 140 -5.55 -7.66 10.00
CA LEU A 140 -6.98 -7.96 9.99
C LEU A 140 -7.23 -9.32 10.64
N GLY A 141 -8.26 -9.39 11.44
CA GLY A 141 -8.75 -10.62 12.06
C GLY A 141 -10.27 -10.61 12.16
N CYS A 142 -10.85 -11.79 12.35
CA CYS A 142 -12.25 -11.91 12.74
C CYS A 142 -12.31 -12.43 14.18
N HIS A 143 -13.05 -11.71 15.05
CA HIS A 143 -13.20 -12.12 16.44
C HIS A 143 -13.98 -13.43 16.59
N LEU A 144 -14.92 -13.68 15.68
CA LEU A 144 -15.77 -14.87 15.69
C LEU A 144 -15.09 -16.09 15.08
N HIS A 145 -14.11 -15.88 14.19
CA HIS A 145 -13.46 -16.95 13.42
C HIS A 145 -11.93 -16.76 13.48
N GLY A 146 -11.30 -17.37 14.46
CA GLY A 146 -9.89 -17.16 14.80
C GLY A 146 -8.87 -17.50 13.70
N SER A 147 -9.25 -18.21 12.64
CA SER A 147 -8.40 -18.53 11.49
C SER A 147 -8.37 -17.42 10.42
N MET A 148 -9.35 -16.49 10.42
CA MET A 148 -9.38 -15.40 9.44
C MET A 148 -8.26 -14.41 9.71
N ARG A 149 -7.37 -14.24 8.74
CA ARG A 149 -6.25 -13.30 8.79
C ARG A 149 -6.12 -12.57 7.46
N GLY A 150 -5.76 -11.30 7.53
CA GLY A 150 -5.42 -10.48 6.40
C GLY A 150 -4.55 -9.31 6.84
N HIS A 151 -4.08 -8.51 5.90
CA HIS A 151 -3.23 -7.36 6.18
C HIS A 151 -3.65 -6.17 5.33
N VAL A 152 -3.57 -4.99 5.92
CA VAL A 152 -3.56 -3.73 5.18
C VAL A 152 -2.20 -3.10 5.40
N PHE A 153 -1.49 -2.84 4.32
CA PHE A 153 -0.25 -2.09 4.33
C PHE A 153 -0.51 -0.67 3.83
N VAL A 154 -0.33 0.30 4.71
CA VAL A 154 -0.48 1.73 4.39
C VAL A 154 0.90 2.29 4.12
N THR A 155 1.12 2.83 2.92
CA THR A 155 2.41 3.36 2.48
C THR A 155 2.27 4.76 1.91
N ASP A 156 3.21 5.64 2.24
CA ASP A 156 3.35 6.99 1.70
C ASP A 156 4.24 7.05 0.45
N SER A 157 4.83 5.92 0.07
CA SER A 157 5.59 5.82 -1.17
C SER A 157 4.76 5.27 -2.31
N ALA A 158 4.65 6.03 -3.40
CA ALA A 158 4.05 5.57 -4.64
C ALA A 158 4.88 4.45 -5.32
N TRP A 159 6.16 4.30 -4.95
CA TRP A 159 7.06 3.25 -5.42
C TRP A 159 6.88 1.97 -4.58
N THR A 160 5.67 1.43 -4.62
CA THR A 160 5.30 0.24 -3.85
C THR A 160 4.77 -0.83 -4.79
N LEU A 161 5.37 -2.01 -4.79
CA LEU A 161 4.96 -3.18 -5.57
C LEU A 161 4.88 -4.43 -4.67
N LYS A 162 4.13 -5.42 -5.13
CA LYS A 162 4.19 -6.77 -4.59
C LYS A 162 5.09 -7.62 -5.48
N THR A 163 5.78 -8.58 -4.88
CA THR A 163 6.55 -9.57 -5.63
C THR A 163 5.62 -10.52 -6.39
N ASP A 164 6.06 -10.94 -7.56
CA ASP A 164 5.42 -11.97 -8.38
C ASP A 164 5.62 -13.39 -7.83
N ALA A 165 5.21 -14.42 -8.58
CA ALA A 165 5.36 -15.82 -8.20
C ALA A 165 6.82 -16.25 -7.99
N ASP A 166 7.77 -15.57 -8.64
CA ASP A 166 9.21 -15.80 -8.51
C ASP A 166 9.86 -14.94 -7.40
N GLY A 167 9.04 -14.28 -6.59
CA GLY A 167 9.49 -13.40 -5.51
C GLY A 167 10.11 -12.10 -6.01
N ILE A 168 9.82 -11.64 -7.23
CA ILE A 168 10.48 -10.50 -7.86
C ILE A 168 9.54 -9.31 -7.96
N ALA A 169 10.01 -8.13 -7.52
CA ALA A 169 9.43 -6.82 -7.79
C ALA A 169 10.30 -6.05 -8.79
N ARG A 170 9.69 -5.51 -9.85
CA ARG A 170 10.38 -4.78 -10.92
C ARG A 170 9.88 -3.36 -11.01
N PHE A 171 10.74 -2.42 -10.69
CA PHE A 171 10.48 -0.98 -10.80
C PHE A 171 11.17 -0.45 -12.06
N THR A 172 10.45 0.33 -12.85
CA THR A 172 10.97 0.95 -14.08
C THR A 172 11.02 2.48 -13.89
N ALA A 173 12.00 3.11 -14.51
CA ALA A 173 12.18 4.55 -14.49
C ALA A 173 12.31 5.14 -13.05
N VAL A 174 12.98 4.42 -12.17
CA VAL A 174 13.31 4.90 -10.81
C VAL A 174 14.30 6.06 -10.95
N PRO A 175 14.05 7.23 -10.33
CA PRO A 175 14.99 8.34 -10.34
C PRO A 175 16.34 7.96 -9.75
N ASP A 176 17.43 8.46 -10.32
CA ASP A 176 18.77 8.25 -9.77
C ASP A 176 18.88 8.82 -8.35
N GLY A 177 19.68 8.15 -7.52
CA GLY A 177 19.82 8.50 -6.11
C GLY A 177 18.76 7.88 -5.19
N ALA A 178 18.00 6.90 -5.68
CA ALA A 178 17.20 6.04 -4.82
C ALA A 178 18.14 5.13 -4.01
N ALA A 179 18.06 5.23 -2.70
CA ALA A 179 18.80 4.38 -1.77
C ALA A 179 17.81 3.63 -0.87
#